data_254630b9b1041ef18e1e56975a35beb9
#
_entry.id   254630b9b1041ef18e1e56975a35beb9
#
_cell.length_a   1.000
_cell.length_b   1.000
_cell.length_c   1.000
_cell.angle_alpha   90.00
_cell.angle_beta   90.00
_cell.angle_gamma   90.00
#
_symmetry.space_group_name_H-M   'P 1'
#
loop_
_entity.id
_entity.type
_entity.pdbx_description
1 polymer ?
#
loop_
_entity_poly.entity_id
_entity_poly.type
_entity_poly.pdbx_seq_one_letter_code
_entity_poly.pdbx_strand_id
1 'polypeptide(L)'
;MSTTIGETVIVHKDRFAYISHPSITILDNGEWVAAFNHSRRREGKLLHPPDDPLYRTLLCRSADKGATWDEPTFAPGFDWYGTECPGIATLADGTVVLSQFRFAWYPLETARKRRAAGERIFLNLPERRWPTSWIDDFTDADWSRSSFTWARGYHGVYVHLSSDNARTFERT
;
A
#
# COMPACT_ATOMS: atom_id res chain seq x y z
N MET A 1 -19.99 30.97 16.55
CA MET A 1 -20.57 29.91 15.69
C MET A 1 -20.30 28.58 16.37
N SER A 2 -21.32 27.82 16.72
CA SER A 2 -21.16 26.45 17.29
C SER A 2 -20.86 25.53 16.13
N THR A 3 -19.70 24.90 16.13
CA THR A 3 -19.34 23.84 15.17
C THR A 3 -19.99 22.55 15.67
N THR A 4 -21.06 22.11 15.02
CA THR A 4 -21.61 20.76 15.28
C THR A 4 -20.67 19.75 14.65
N ILE A 5 -20.00 18.94 15.48
CA ILE A 5 -19.27 17.76 14.97
C ILE A 5 -20.34 16.77 14.51
N GLY A 6 -20.30 16.42 13.22
CA GLY A 6 -21.20 15.43 12.64
C GLY A 6 -21.00 14.03 13.24
N GLU A 7 -21.84 13.11 12.85
CA GLU A 7 -21.75 11.71 13.24
C GLU A 7 -20.46 11.07 12.71
N THR A 8 -19.82 10.25 13.53
CA THR A 8 -18.61 9.50 13.13
C THR A 8 -19.01 8.13 12.65
N VAL A 9 -18.65 7.80 11.41
CA VAL A 9 -18.88 6.48 10.79
C VAL A 9 -17.54 5.75 10.60
N ILE A 10 -17.50 4.47 10.93
CA ILE A 10 -16.32 3.62 10.71
C ILE A 10 -16.41 3.02 9.30
N VAL A 11 -15.49 3.41 8.42
CA VAL A 11 -15.39 2.88 7.06
C VAL A 11 -14.98 1.41 7.06
N HIS A 12 -13.96 1.06 7.81
CA HIS A 12 -13.46 -0.31 7.96
C HIS A 12 -12.73 -0.49 9.28
N LYS A 13 -12.83 -1.67 9.86
CA LYS A 13 -12.15 -2.06 11.11
C LYS A 13 -11.72 -3.50 11.07
N ASP A 14 -10.43 -3.75 11.25
CA ASP A 14 -9.88 -5.10 11.42
C ASP A 14 -8.93 -5.12 12.61
N ARG A 15 -9.25 -5.93 13.64
CA ARG A 15 -8.44 -6.07 14.86
C ARG A 15 -7.08 -6.73 14.61
N PHE A 16 -6.94 -7.45 13.52
CA PHE A 16 -5.72 -8.18 13.15
C PHE A 16 -4.85 -7.43 12.14
N ALA A 17 -5.24 -6.22 11.77
CA ALA A 17 -4.52 -5.42 10.81
C ALA A 17 -4.04 -4.07 11.39
N TYR A 18 -3.05 -3.52 10.72
CA TYR A 18 -2.71 -2.11 10.76
C TYR A 18 -3.38 -1.44 9.57
N ILE A 19 -4.19 -0.43 9.84
CA ILE A 19 -4.95 0.33 8.84
C ILE A 19 -4.50 1.79 8.92
N SER A 20 -4.19 2.39 7.78
CA SER A 20 -3.62 3.75 7.74
C SER A 20 -3.82 4.44 6.40
N HIS A 21 -3.40 5.72 6.33
CA HIS A 21 -3.34 6.56 5.14
C HIS A 21 -4.66 6.59 4.35
N PRO A 22 -5.78 6.99 4.97
CA PRO A 22 -7.05 7.05 4.28
C PRO A 22 -7.09 8.23 3.30
N SER A 23 -7.69 8.00 2.15
CA SER A 23 -8.06 9.00 1.16
C SER A 23 -9.47 8.70 0.68
N ILE A 24 -10.24 9.72 0.33
CA ILE A 24 -11.64 9.57 -0.08
C ILE A 24 -11.94 10.48 -1.26
N THR A 25 -12.79 10.00 -2.17
CA THR A 25 -13.34 10.80 -3.27
C THR A 25 -14.84 10.53 -3.42
N ILE A 26 -15.53 11.48 -4.04
CA ILE A 26 -16.93 11.34 -4.46
C ILE A 26 -16.94 11.19 -5.96
N LEU A 27 -17.60 10.14 -6.45
CA LEU A 27 -17.72 9.85 -7.87
C LEU A 27 -18.87 10.66 -8.50
N ASP A 28 -18.86 10.79 -9.84
CA ASP A 28 -19.90 11.51 -10.57
C ASP A 28 -21.29 10.89 -10.42
N ASN A 29 -21.36 9.57 -10.19
CA ASN A 29 -22.62 8.88 -9.89
C ASN A 29 -23.10 9.08 -8.45
N GLY A 30 -22.38 9.84 -7.63
CA GLY A 30 -22.71 10.15 -6.23
C GLY A 30 -22.25 9.11 -5.22
N GLU A 31 -21.66 7.99 -5.62
CA GLU A 31 -21.02 7.03 -4.71
C GLU A 31 -19.74 7.66 -4.10
N TRP A 32 -19.41 7.25 -2.89
CA TRP A 32 -18.15 7.58 -2.26
C TRP A 32 -17.20 6.40 -2.31
N VAL A 33 -15.92 6.66 -2.53
CA VAL A 33 -14.87 5.64 -2.50
C VAL A 33 -13.78 6.05 -1.54
N ALA A 34 -13.50 5.20 -0.56
CA ALA A 34 -12.39 5.35 0.36
C ALA A 34 -11.27 4.39 -0.02
N ALA A 35 -10.05 4.89 -0.11
CA ALA A 35 -8.83 4.11 -0.30
C ALA A 35 -7.98 4.19 0.97
N PHE A 36 -7.44 3.07 1.43
CA PHE A 36 -6.60 3.04 2.62
C PHE A 36 -5.64 1.85 2.58
N ASN A 37 -4.57 1.95 3.38
CA ASN A 37 -3.64 0.85 3.52
C ASN A 37 -4.08 -0.16 4.56
N HIS A 38 -3.77 -1.42 4.29
CA HIS A 38 -4.01 -2.55 5.16
C HIS A 38 -2.80 -3.47 5.18
N SER A 39 -2.29 -3.77 6.36
CA SER A 39 -1.22 -4.73 6.59
C SER A 39 -1.56 -5.66 7.76
N ARG A 40 -1.26 -6.94 7.61
CA ARG A 40 -1.45 -7.89 8.69
C ARG A 40 -0.53 -7.56 9.88
N ARG A 41 -1.08 -7.54 11.09
CA ARG A 41 -0.27 -7.51 12.31
C ARG A 41 0.51 -8.80 12.43
N ARG A 42 1.82 -8.69 12.63
CA ARG A 42 2.71 -9.82 12.89
C ARG A 42 3.12 -9.79 14.34
N GLU A 43 2.85 -10.88 15.06
CA GLU A 43 3.27 -11.03 16.44
C GLU A 43 4.81 -11.11 16.54
N GLY A 44 5.36 -10.54 17.60
CA GLY A 44 6.78 -10.64 17.95
C GLY A 44 7.76 -9.85 17.09
N LYS A 45 7.30 -9.12 16.07
CA LYS A 45 8.16 -8.25 15.26
C LYS A 45 7.55 -6.87 15.11
N LEU A 46 8.30 -5.86 15.52
CA LEU A 46 7.97 -4.49 15.19
C LEU A 46 8.40 -4.23 13.74
N LEU A 47 7.51 -4.53 12.79
CA LEU A 47 7.69 -4.17 11.41
C LEU A 47 7.06 -2.80 11.18
N HIS A 48 7.78 -1.92 10.50
CA HIS A 48 7.13 -0.81 9.83
C HIS A 48 6.23 -1.40 8.74
N PRO A 49 4.92 -1.08 8.69
CA PRO A 49 4.00 -1.75 7.79
C PRO A 49 4.44 -1.81 6.32
N PRO A 50 5.04 -0.76 5.73
CA PRO A 50 5.59 -0.82 4.38
C PRO A 50 6.71 -1.86 4.18
N ASP A 51 7.31 -2.35 5.25
CA ASP A 51 8.33 -3.41 5.19
C ASP A 51 7.72 -4.80 5.03
N ASP A 52 6.39 -4.92 5.11
CA ASP A 52 5.68 -6.17 4.91
C ASP A 52 5.21 -6.32 3.45
N PRO A 53 5.60 -7.41 2.74
CA PRO A 53 5.12 -7.69 1.39
C PRO A 53 3.60 -7.79 1.26
N LEU A 54 2.88 -7.99 2.36
CA LEU A 54 1.42 -8.05 2.41
C LEU A 54 0.75 -6.69 2.67
N TYR A 55 1.52 -5.60 2.70
CA TYR A 55 0.97 -4.26 2.79
C TYR A 55 0.26 -3.88 1.48
N ARG A 56 -1.05 -3.68 1.55
CA ARG A 56 -1.91 -3.50 0.38
C ARG A 56 -2.81 -2.29 0.53
N THR A 57 -3.23 -1.74 -0.59
CA THR A 57 -4.32 -0.76 -0.65
C THR A 57 -5.65 -1.48 -0.83
N LEU A 58 -6.61 -1.11 0.00
CA LEU A 58 -8.00 -1.54 -0.09
C LEU A 58 -8.89 -0.38 -0.48
N LEU A 59 -10.02 -0.69 -1.11
CA LEU A 59 -11.09 0.23 -1.48
C LEU A 59 -12.39 -0.21 -0.83
N CYS A 60 -13.10 0.73 -0.16
CA CYS A 60 -14.48 0.56 0.27
C CYS A 60 -15.36 1.56 -0.48
N ARG A 61 -16.61 1.19 -0.73
CA ARG A 61 -17.62 2.04 -1.38
C ARG A 61 -18.77 2.31 -0.46
N SER A 62 -19.41 3.46 -0.68
CA SER A 62 -20.66 3.84 -0.05
C SER A 62 -21.61 4.41 -1.10
N ALA A 63 -22.81 3.85 -1.18
CA ALA A 63 -23.88 4.33 -2.05
C ALA A 63 -24.81 5.33 -1.36
N ASP A 64 -24.63 5.57 -0.05
CA ASP A 64 -25.51 6.37 0.81
C ASP A 64 -24.76 7.55 1.48
N LYS A 65 -23.80 8.13 0.76
CA LYS A 65 -23.02 9.30 1.18
C LYS A 65 -22.25 9.08 2.49
N GLY A 66 -21.70 7.87 2.66
CA GLY A 66 -20.85 7.53 3.79
C GLY A 66 -21.58 7.00 5.01
N ALA A 67 -22.90 6.83 4.98
CA ALA A 67 -23.65 6.28 6.10
C ALA A 67 -23.34 4.79 6.32
N THR A 68 -23.22 4.01 5.23
CA THR A 68 -22.77 2.62 5.27
C THR A 68 -21.68 2.37 4.22
N TRP A 69 -20.86 1.34 4.44
CA TRP A 69 -19.74 0.99 3.59
C TRP A 69 -19.75 -0.51 3.29
N ASP A 70 -19.41 -0.87 2.07
CA ASP A 70 -19.29 -2.27 1.66
C ASP A 70 -18.02 -2.93 2.21
N GLU A 71 -17.93 -4.25 2.03
CA GLU A 71 -16.70 -4.98 2.31
C GLU A 71 -15.56 -4.52 1.41
N PRO A 72 -14.34 -4.38 1.95
CA PRO A 72 -13.22 -3.85 1.18
C PRO A 72 -12.79 -4.80 0.05
N THR A 73 -12.44 -4.20 -1.07
CA THR A 73 -11.82 -4.87 -2.21
C THR A 73 -10.37 -4.43 -2.40
N PHE A 74 -9.56 -5.25 -3.06
CA PHE A 74 -8.18 -4.84 -3.36
C PHE A 74 -8.15 -3.78 -4.47
N ALA A 75 -7.40 -2.71 -4.23
CA ALA A 75 -6.98 -1.82 -5.29
C ALA A 75 -6.01 -2.56 -6.26
N PRO A 76 -5.77 -2.02 -7.47
CA PRO A 76 -4.81 -2.61 -8.39
C PRO A 76 -3.48 -2.88 -7.71
N GLY A 77 -3.03 -4.11 -7.78
CA GLY A 77 -1.78 -4.59 -7.23
C GLY A 77 -1.03 -5.42 -8.26
N PHE A 78 0.19 -5.77 -7.94
CA PHE A 78 1.02 -6.64 -8.77
C PHE A 78 1.65 -7.69 -7.85
N ASP A 79 1.96 -8.84 -8.42
CA ASP A 79 2.73 -9.86 -7.71
C ASP A 79 4.04 -9.27 -7.20
N TRP A 80 4.40 -9.64 -5.98
CA TRP A 80 5.63 -9.21 -5.30
C TRP A 80 5.75 -7.71 -5.02
N TYR A 81 4.64 -6.98 -4.92
CA TYR A 81 4.64 -5.57 -4.54
C TYR A 81 3.78 -5.31 -3.31
N GLY A 82 4.34 -4.58 -2.37
CA GLY A 82 3.58 -3.85 -1.35
C GLY A 82 3.15 -2.49 -1.89
N THR A 83 2.03 -1.95 -1.41
CA THR A 83 1.55 -0.62 -1.78
C THR A 83 1.33 0.24 -0.53
N GLU A 84 1.63 1.53 -0.63
CA GLU A 84 1.53 2.48 0.47
C GLU A 84 0.93 3.82 0.02
N CYS A 85 0.38 4.56 0.97
CA CYS A 85 -0.07 5.94 0.82
C CYS A 85 -0.97 6.14 -0.42
N PRO A 86 -2.12 5.46 -0.51
CA PRO A 86 -3.03 5.70 -1.62
C PRO A 86 -3.59 7.11 -1.59
N GLY A 87 -3.61 7.75 -2.74
CA GLY A 87 -4.38 8.97 -3.00
C GLY A 87 -5.44 8.66 -4.04
N ILE A 88 -6.70 8.97 -3.77
CA ILE A 88 -7.78 8.80 -4.74
C ILE A 88 -8.51 10.14 -4.99
N ALA A 89 -8.79 10.44 -6.25
CA ALA A 89 -9.49 11.66 -6.66
C ALA A 89 -10.32 11.40 -7.91
N THR A 90 -11.44 12.10 -8.03
CA THR A 90 -12.25 12.16 -9.26
C THR A 90 -11.94 13.47 -9.98
N LEU A 91 -11.57 13.38 -11.25
CA LEU A 91 -11.31 14.52 -12.10
C LEU A 91 -12.61 15.11 -12.66
N ALA A 92 -12.53 16.31 -13.25
CA ALA A 92 -13.69 17.02 -13.79
C ALA A 92 -14.40 16.32 -14.96
N ASP A 93 -13.72 15.38 -15.61
CA ASP A 93 -14.26 14.54 -16.71
C ASP A 93 -14.82 13.18 -16.21
N GLY A 94 -14.87 12.98 -14.90
CA GLY A 94 -15.33 11.73 -14.27
C GLY A 94 -14.24 10.65 -14.15
N THR A 95 -13.04 10.87 -14.72
CA THR A 95 -11.91 9.94 -14.56
C THR A 95 -11.51 9.86 -13.10
N VAL A 96 -11.39 8.65 -12.55
CA VAL A 96 -10.86 8.43 -11.21
C VAL A 96 -9.38 8.11 -11.29
N VAL A 97 -8.60 8.85 -10.49
CA VAL A 97 -7.15 8.68 -10.37
C VAL A 97 -6.84 8.04 -9.03
N LEU A 98 -6.11 6.93 -9.03
CA LEU A 98 -5.54 6.30 -7.83
C LEU A 98 -4.03 6.33 -7.92
N SER A 99 -3.38 7.06 -7.03
CA SER A 99 -1.92 7.05 -6.88
C SER A 99 -1.52 6.11 -5.74
N GLN A 100 -0.41 5.39 -5.91
CA GLN A 100 0.15 4.49 -4.91
C GLN A 100 1.66 4.56 -4.93
N PHE A 101 2.28 4.57 -3.76
CA PHE A 101 3.69 4.24 -3.64
C PHE A 101 3.84 2.71 -3.60
N ARG A 102 4.78 2.14 -4.37
CA ARG A 102 4.91 0.69 -4.53
C ARG A 102 6.35 0.26 -4.30
N PHE A 103 6.49 -0.83 -3.54
CA PHE A 103 7.76 -1.49 -3.26
C PHE A 103 7.78 -2.88 -3.91
N ALA A 104 8.87 -3.21 -4.60
CA ALA A 104 9.12 -4.59 -5.02
C ALA A 104 9.71 -5.39 -3.84
N TRP A 105 9.17 -6.58 -3.61
CA TRP A 105 9.61 -7.51 -2.58
C TRP A 105 9.96 -8.84 -3.21
N TYR A 106 11.13 -9.35 -2.92
CA TYR A 106 11.61 -10.61 -3.48
C TYR A 106 12.07 -11.56 -2.37
N PRO A 107 11.77 -12.87 -2.45
CA PRO A 107 12.48 -13.85 -1.65
C PRO A 107 13.99 -13.69 -1.82
N LEU A 108 14.78 -13.95 -0.77
CA LEU A 108 16.22 -13.68 -0.80
C LEU A 108 16.95 -14.34 -1.97
N GLU A 109 16.56 -15.57 -2.34
CA GLU A 109 17.15 -16.25 -3.50
C GLU A 109 16.88 -15.51 -4.81
N THR A 110 15.65 -15.06 -5.02
CA THR A 110 15.27 -14.25 -6.20
C THR A 110 16.00 -12.92 -6.20
N ALA A 111 16.06 -12.25 -5.04
CA ALA A 111 16.77 -10.98 -4.89
C ALA A 111 18.26 -11.10 -5.21
N ARG A 112 18.92 -12.19 -4.79
CA ARG A 112 20.31 -12.46 -5.10
C ARG A 112 20.57 -12.62 -6.61
N LYS A 113 19.68 -13.36 -7.30
CA LYS A 113 19.75 -13.52 -8.77
C LYS A 113 19.56 -12.17 -9.48
N ARG A 114 18.62 -11.35 -9.03
CA ARG A 114 18.36 -10.01 -9.59
C ARG A 114 19.54 -9.06 -9.37
N ARG A 115 20.14 -9.07 -8.16
CA ARG A 115 21.34 -8.28 -7.89
C ARG A 115 22.51 -8.70 -8.80
N ALA A 116 22.72 -10.00 -8.98
CA ALA A 116 23.74 -10.51 -9.91
C ALA A 116 23.50 -10.10 -11.37
N ALA A 117 22.23 -9.87 -11.75
CA ALA A 117 21.82 -9.31 -13.03
C ALA A 117 21.91 -7.78 -13.11
N GLY A 118 22.43 -7.10 -12.06
CA GLY A 118 22.64 -5.66 -12.03
C GLY A 118 21.47 -4.85 -11.46
N GLU A 119 20.42 -5.49 -10.94
CA GLU A 119 19.32 -4.77 -10.28
C GLU A 119 19.74 -4.27 -8.90
N ARG A 120 19.27 -3.07 -8.55
CA ARG A 120 19.47 -2.50 -7.22
C ARG A 120 18.57 -3.20 -6.21
N ILE A 121 19.17 -3.87 -5.24
CA ILE A 121 18.50 -4.62 -4.18
C ILE A 121 18.91 -4.05 -2.83
N PHE A 122 17.95 -4.03 -1.91
CA PHE A 122 18.13 -3.54 -0.54
C PHE A 122 17.91 -4.68 0.45
N LEU A 123 18.84 -4.84 1.39
CA LEU A 123 18.70 -5.73 2.53
C LEU A 123 18.37 -4.95 3.81
N ASN A 124 17.66 -5.58 4.72
CA ASN A 124 17.54 -5.11 6.10
C ASN A 124 18.48 -5.96 6.96
N LEU A 125 19.42 -5.30 7.64
CA LEU A 125 20.38 -5.93 8.54
C LEU A 125 20.02 -5.63 10.00
N PRO A 126 20.31 -6.57 10.94
CA PRO A 126 19.93 -6.41 12.36
C PRO A 126 20.48 -5.17 13.05
N GLU A 127 21.63 -4.68 12.60
CA GLU A 127 22.29 -3.48 13.15
C GLU A 127 21.63 -2.19 12.69
N ARG A 128 20.86 -2.26 11.63
CA ARG A 128 20.17 -1.10 11.04
C ARG A 128 18.79 -0.98 11.66
N ARG A 129 18.57 0.12 12.37
CA ARG A 129 17.27 0.49 12.94
C ARG A 129 16.63 1.59 12.09
N TRP A 130 15.32 1.67 12.12
CA TRP A 130 14.53 2.76 11.56
C TRP A 130 15.22 4.14 11.73
N PRO A 131 15.17 5.03 10.71
CA PRO A 131 14.47 4.95 9.41
C PRO A 131 15.32 4.39 8.27
N THR A 132 16.55 3.99 8.48
CA THR A 132 17.51 3.58 7.44
C THR A 132 17.78 2.07 7.46
N SER A 133 16.72 1.28 7.70
CA SER A 133 16.86 -0.17 7.85
C SER A 133 17.24 -0.89 6.55
N TRP A 134 16.87 -0.33 5.39
CA TRP A 134 17.10 -0.93 4.09
C TRP A 134 18.30 -0.30 3.41
N ILE A 135 19.31 -1.11 3.12
CA ILE A 135 20.59 -0.67 2.51
C ILE A 135 20.89 -1.47 1.26
N ASP A 136 21.52 -0.84 0.29
CA ASP A 136 22.04 -1.47 -0.93
C ASP A 136 23.57 -1.60 -0.94
N ASP A 137 24.24 -0.92 0.00
CA ASP A 137 25.67 -1.09 0.27
C ASP A 137 25.89 -2.24 1.25
N PHE A 138 25.90 -3.47 0.73
CA PHE A 138 26.13 -4.71 1.48
C PHE A 138 26.91 -5.73 0.66
N THR A 139 27.53 -6.68 1.33
CA THR A 139 28.37 -7.73 0.74
C THR A 139 27.62 -9.06 0.59
N ASP A 140 28.22 -10.04 -0.07
CA ASP A 140 27.63 -11.37 -0.20
C ASP A 140 27.51 -12.10 1.14
N ALA A 141 28.34 -11.78 2.13
CA ALA A 141 28.23 -12.34 3.47
C ALA A 141 26.95 -11.87 4.21
N ASP A 142 26.42 -10.71 3.86
CA ASP A 142 25.28 -10.10 4.52
C ASP A 142 23.95 -10.78 4.18
N TRP A 143 23.89 -11.55 3.08
CA TRP A 143 22.66 -12.28 2.74
C TRP A 143 22.17 -13.21 3.86
N SER A 144 23.10 -13.89 4.53
CA SER A 144 22.76 -14.80 5.64
C SER A 144 22.37 -14.07 6.92
N ARG A 145 22.66 -12.77 6.99
CA ARG A 145 22.38 -11.90 8.15
C ARG A 145 21.10 -11.09 7.98
N SER A 146 20.41 -11.19 6.85
CA SER A 146 19.19 -10.44 6.60
C SER A 146 18.16 -10.65 7.73
N SER A 147 17.58 -9.55 8.21
CA SER A 147 16.53 -9.59 9.25
C SER A 147 15.24 -10.26 8.77
N PHE A 148 15.04 -10.35 7.45
CA PHE A 148 13.85 -10.90 6.81
C PHE A 148 14.20 -11.99 5.82
N THR A 149 13.23 -12.82 5.48
CA THR A 149 13.33 -13.83 4.41
C THR A 149 13.09 -13.24 3.01
N TRP A 150 13.00 -11.92 2.91
CA TRP A 150 12.83 -11.17 1.67
C TRP A 150 13.74 -9.94 1.64
N ALA A 151 14.00 -9.44 0.44
CA ALA A 151 14.71 -8.20 0.17
C ALA A 151 13.82 -7.23 -0.61
N ARG A 152 14.12 -5.95 -0.54
CA ARG A 152 13.43 -4.91 -1.27
C ARG A 152 14.14 -4.62 -2.59
N GLY A 153 13.37 -4.52 -3.67
CA GLY A 153 13.81 -4.05 -4.97
C GLY A 153 13.46 -2.59 -5.22
N TYR A 154 13.29 -2.25 -6.48
CA TYR A 154 12.90 -0.93 -6.93
C TYR A 154 11.56 -0.49 -6.31
N HIS A 155 11.42 0.80 -6.10
CA HIS A 155 10.19 1.44 -5.63
C HIS A 155 9.89 2.68 -6.46
N GLY A 156 8.63 3.09 -6.46
CA GLY A 156 8.19 4.27 -7.20
C GLY A 156 6.73 4.63 -6.90
N VAL A 157 6.32 5.78 -7.41
CA VAL A 157 4.91 6.21 -7.40
C VAL A 157 4.28 5.79 -8.72
N TYR A 158 3.11 5.18 -8.63
CA TYR A 158 2.32 4.72 -9.77
C TYR A 158 0.95 5.37 -9.74
N VAL A 159 0.44 5.66 -10.93
CA VAL A 159 -0.88 6.24 -11.13
C VAL A 159 -1.72 5.26 -11.94
N HIS A 160 -2.92 4.99 -11.49
CA HIS A 160 -3.90 4.15 -12.17
C HIS A 160 -5.13 4.98 -12.50
N LEU A 161 -5.66 4.82 -13.69
CA LEU A 161 -6.83 5.54 -14.17
C LEU A 161 -8.03 4.61 -14.27
N SER A 162 -9.21 5.12 -13.98
CA SER A 162 -10.47 4.42 -14.12
C SER A 162 -11.50 5.34 -14.78
N SER A 163 -12.17 4.83 -15.80
CA SER A 163 -13.29 5.46 -16.49
C SER A 163 -14.65 4.85 -16.14
N ASP A 164 -14.68 3.88 -15.21
CA ASP A 164 -15.87 3.11 -14.81
C ASP A 164 -16.22 3.28 -13.32
N ASN A 165 -16.04 4.48 -12.78
CA ASN A 165 -16.30 4.80 -11.37
C ASN A 165 -15.45 3.93 -10.41
N ALA A 166 -14.15 3.79 -10.68
CA ALA A 166 -13.19 3.04 -9.88
C ALA A 166 -13.57 1.55 -9.67
N ARG A 167 -14.27 0.93 -10.61
CA ARG A 167 -14.56 -0.52 -10.59
C ARG A 167 -13.39 -1.30 -11.17
N THR A 168 -12.82 -0.79 -12.24
CA THR A 168 -11.56 -1.29 -12.81
C THR A 168 -10.58 -0.13 -13.00
N PHE A 169 -9.31 -0.45 -13.06
CA PHE A 169 -8.25 0.53 -13.29
C PHE A 169 -7.35 0.06 -14.42
N GLU A 170 -7.01 0.96 -15.31
CA GLU A 170 -6.04 0.69 -16.36
C GLU A 170 -4.64 0.52 -15.75
N ARG A 171 -3.89 -0.40 -16.33
CA ARG A 171 -2.52 -0.64 -15.94
C ARG A 171 -1.64 0.38 -16.65
N THR A 172 -1.11 1.35 -15.91
CA THR A 172 -0.10 2.30 -16.39
C THR A 172 1.31 1.81 -16.04
#